data_15415736c38f9a19c9b1906d7082baae
#
_entry.id   15415736c38f9a19c9b1906d7082baae
#
_cell.length_a   1.000
_cell.length_b   1.000
_cell.length_c   1.000
_cell.angle_alpha   90.00
_cell.angle_beta   90.00
_cell.angle_gamma   90.00
#
_symmetry.space_group_name_H-M   'P 1'
#
loop_
_entity.id
_entity.type
_entity.pdbx_description
1 polymer ?
#
loop_
_entity_poly.entity_id
_entity_poly.type
_entity_poly.pdbx_seq_one_letter_code
_entity_poly.pdbx_strand_id
1 'polypeptide(L)'
;GFNIQGSDVLINKNIERLKKDKIKVNIKHNKKNIKRATILVVSSAIKKNNPELIEARKKQLPIYKRGEMLANIVSLTKNIVVTGSHGKTTTTSLLAAIFSKTKLDPTIINGGVLNAINNSAKLGKSDWCILEADESDGSFIHVPPTYSIVTNIDREHMDYYNSMNDLKNL
;
A
#
# COMPACT_ATOMS: atom_id res chain seq x y z
N GLY A 1 8.92 -0.01 -16.58
CA GLY A 1 8.60 -0.35 -15.19
C GLY A 1 9.82 -0.23 -14.30
N PHE A 2 9.61 -0.22 -12.98
CA PHE A 2 10.71 -0.18 -12.01
C PHE A 2 11.29 -1.57 -11.78
N ASN A 3 12.60 -1.65 -11.55
CA ASN A 3 13.27 -2.85 -11.10
C ASN A 3 13.04 -3.00 -9.59
N ILE A 4 12.25 -3.98 -9.18
CA ILE A 4 11.85 -4.15 -7.78
C ILE A 4 12.53 -5.38 -7.19
N GLN A 5 13.02 -5.24 -5.97
CA GLN A 5 13.46 -6.33 -5.12
C GLN A 5 13.04 -6.09 -3.67
N GLY A 6 13.04 -7.11 -2.86
CA GLY A 6 12.65 -6.99 -1.45
C GLY A 6 13.48 -7.88 -0.52
N SER A 7 13.22 -7.72 0.77
CA SER A 7 13.72 -8.60 1.83
C SER A 7 12.65 -8.80 2.91
N ASP A 8 12.63 -9.96 3.51
CA ASP A 8 11.79 -10.31 4.64
C ASP A 8 12.55 -11.26 5.60
N VAL A 9 12.08 -11.37 6.83
CA VAL A 9 12.68 -12.27 7.82
C VAL A 9 12.27 -13.72 7.62
N LEU A 10 11.06 -13.98 7.12
CA LEU A 10 10.46 -15.30 6.93
C LEU A 10 9.82 -15.46 5.56
N ILE A 11 9.80 -16.70 5.08
CA ILE A 11 9.02 -17.04 3.88
C ILE A 11 7.53 -17.11 4.26
N ASN A 12 6.70 -16.45 3.47
CA ASN A 12 5.25 -16.45 3.62
C ASN A 12 4.56 -16.48 2.25
N LYS A 13 3.24 -16.63 2.24
CA LYS A 13 2.45 -16.72 0.99
C LYS A 13 2.65 -15.51 0.05
N ASN A 14 2.88 -14.31 0.62
CA ASN A 14 3.12 -13.11 -0.19
C ASN A 14 4.46 -13.18 -0.91
N ILE A 15 5.51 -13.66 -0.22
CA ILE A 15 6.84 -13.87 -0.82
C ILE A 15 6.76 -14.91 -1.93
N GLU A 16 6.00 -15.99 -1.73
CA GLU A 16 5.81 -17.01 -2.77
C GLU A 16 5.14 -16.43 -4.02
N ARG A 17 4.14 -15.55 -3.85
CA ARG A 17 3.51 -14.81 -4.96
C ARG A 17 4.53 -13.92 -5.68
N LEU A 18 5.26 -13.08 -4.94
CA LEU A 18 6.28 -12.20 -5.51
C LEU A 18 7.35 -12.98 -6.30
N LYS A 19 7.73 -14.16 -5.83
CA LYS A 19 8.66 -15.04 -6.54
C LYS A 19 8.06 -15.57 -7.84
N LYS A 20 6.75 -15.92 -7.88
CA LYS A 20 6.05 -16.28 -9.12
C LYS A 20 6.05 -15.15 -10.14
N ASP A 21 5.93 -13.91 -9.66
CA ASP A 21 6.03 -12.69 -10.47
C ASP A 21 7.49 -12.30 -10.80
N LYS A 22 8.45 -13.23 -10.55
CA LYS A 22 9.90 -13.05 -10.80
C LYS A 22 10.53 -11.89 -10.03
N ILE A 23 9.90 -11.46 -8.93
CA ILE A 23 10.45 -10.44 -8.05
C ILE A 23 11.43 -11.12 -7.07
N LYS A 24 12.65 -10.63 -7.05
CA LYS A 24 13.69 -11.13 -6.15
C LYS A 24 13.40 -10.73 -4.71
N VAL A 25 13.21 -11.71 -3.83
CA VAL A 25 13.07 -11.48 -2.39
C VAL A 25 14.16 -12.22 -1.65
N ASN A 26 14.98 -11.49 -0.90
CA ASN A 26 16.03 -12.04 -0.04
C ASN A 26 15.41 -12.39 1.31
N ILE A 27 15.77 -13.55 1.84
CA ILE A 27 15.41 -13.93 3.21
C ILE A 27 16.50 -13.44 4.16
N LYS A 28 16.09 -12.77 5.24
CA LYS A 28 16.90 -11.98 6.19
C LYS A 28 17.36 -10.63 5.62
N HIS A 29 17.29 -9.64 6.48
CA HIS A 29 17.77 -8.29 6.18
C HIS A 29 19.31 -8.25 6.20
N ASN A 30 19.90 -7.67 5.16
CA ASN A 30 21.34 -7.51 5.04
C ASN A 30 21.67 -6.25 4.22
N LYS A 31 22.69 -5.49 4.62
CA LYS A 31 23.18 -4.32 3.89
C LYS A 31 23.50 -4.58 2.41
N LYS A 32 23.89 -5.82 2.07
CA LYS A 32 24.16 -6.22 0.67
C LYS A 32 22.90 -6.23 -0.21
N ASN A 33 21.73 -6.41 0.39
CA ASN A 33 20.47 -6.48 -0.37
C ASN A 33 20.16 -5.17 -1.11
N ILE A 34 20.60 -4.02 -0.55
CA ILE A 34 20.34 -2.70 -1.13
C ILE A 34 21.51 -2.14 -1.95
N LYS A 35 22.47 -2.97 -2.36
CA LYS A 35 23.68 -2.51 -3.07
C LYS A 35 23.35 -1.68 -4.32
N ARG A 36 22.31 -2.07 -5.06
CA ARG A 36 21.86 -1.43 -6.31
C ARG A 36 20.56 -0.63 -6.15
N ALA A 37 20.06 -0.49 -4.93
CA ALA A 37 18.83 0.27 -4.69
C ALA A 37 19.09 1.76 -4.90
N THR A 38 18.13 2.44 -5.50
CA THR A 38 18.08 3.90 -5.66
C THR A 38 17.05 4.53 -4.72
N ILE A 39 16.08 3.75 -4.27
CA ILE A 39 15.03 4.14 -3.35
C ILE A 39 14.80 2.97 -2.39
N LEU A 40 14.56 3.25 -1.12
CA LEU A 40 14.14 2.26 -0.12
C LEU A 40 12.72 2.55 0.33
N VAL A 41 11.87 1.52 0.29
CA VAL A 41 10.52 1.57 0.86
C VAL A 41 10.46 0.65 2.06
N VAL A 42 10.00 1.16 3.20
CA VAL A 42 9.99 0.42 4.46
C VAL A 42 8.58 0.29 5.04
N SER A 43 8.29 -0.87 5.63
CA SER A 43 7.11 -1.08 6.45
C SER A 43 7.29 -0.41 7.81
N SER A 44 6.19 0.01 8.44
CA SER A 44 6.15 0.54 9.82
C SER A 44 6.71 -0.45 10.86
N ALA A 45 6.65 -1.76 10.57
CA ALA A 45 7.21 -2.81 11.44
C ALA A 45 8.75 -2.85 11.47
N ILE A 46 9.42 -2.19 10.53
CA ILE A 46 10.90 -2.21 10.44
C ILE A 46 11.50 -1.25 11.47
N LYS A 47 12.32 -1.81 12.36
CA LYS A 47 13.00 -1.05 13.43
C LYS A 47 14.13 -0.19 12.86
N LYS A 48 14.45 0.91 13.56
CA LYS A 48 15.50 1.89 13.16
C LYS A 48 16.90 1.28 13.04
N ASN A 49 17.16 0.16 13.71
CA ASN A 49 18.44 -0.57 13.69
C ASN A 49 18.55 -1.63 12.57
N ASN A 50 17.57 -1.69 11.67
CA ASN A 50 17.62 -2.61 10.52
C ASN A 50 18.87 -2.32 9.66
N PRO A 51 19.68 -3.33 9.29
CA PRO A 51 20.93 -3.14 8.56
C PRO A 51 20.74 -2.52 7.16
N GLU A 52 19.63 -2.78 6.49
CA GLU A 52 19.31 -2.17 5.21
C GLU A 52 18.96 -0.68 5.36
N LEU A 53 18.21 -0.35 6.41
CA LEU A 53 17.84 1.03 6.71
C LEU A 53 19.06 1.87 7.11
N ILE A 54 19.99 1.30 7.92
CA ILE A 54 21.25 1.95 8.27
C ILE A 54 22.09 2.20 7.03
N GLU A 55 22.22 1.19 6.17
CA GLU A 55 23.03 1.32 4.94
C GLU A 55 22.40 2.32 3.95
N ALA A 56 21.06 2.35 3.83
CA ALA A 56 20.36 3.32 2.99
C ALA A 56 20.64 4.77 3.44
N ARG A 57 20.63 5.02 4.77
CA ARG A 57 21.00 6.34 5.32
C ARG A 57 22.44 6.71 5.02
N LYS A 58 23.38 5.77 5.17
CA LYS A 58 24.79 6.00 4.81
C LYS A 58 24.98 6.36 3.35
N LYS A 59 24.19 5.77 2.47
CA LYS A 59 24.18 6.05 1.03
C LYS A 59 23.36 7.25 0.63
N GLN A 60 22.70 7.91 1.59
CA GLN A 60 21.76 9.02 1.35
C GLN A 60 20.65 8.67 0.36
N LEU A 61 20.18 7.41 0.36
CA LEU A 61 19.06 7.01 -0.47
C LEU A 61 17.77 7.62 0.05
N PRO A 62 16.85 8.03 -0.84
CA PRO A 62 15.48 8.35 -0.45
C PRO A 62 14.83 7.15 0.23
N ILE A 63 14.22 7.39 1.40
CA ILE A 63 13.56 6.38 2.22
C ILE A 63 12.11 6.82 2.41
N TYR A 64 11.19 5.99 1.93
CA TYR A 64 9.75 6.22 2.06
C TYR A 64 9.12 5.16 2.93
N LYS A 65 8.13 5.53 3.71
CA LYS A 65 7.20 4.58 4.31
C LYS A 65 6.32 3.97 3.22
N ARG A 66 5.78 2.78 3.47
CA ARG A 66 4.90 2.09 2.51
C ARG A 66 3.71 2.96 2.08
N GLY A 67 3.03 3.61 3.04
CA GLY A 67 1.89 4.49 2.76
C GLY A 67 2.28 5.71 1.91
N GLU A 68 3.41 6.36 2.22
CA GLU A 68 3.93 7.49 1.44
C GLU A 68 4.23 7.09 -0.03
N MET A 69 4.89 5.95 -0.22
CA MET A 69 5.16 5.44 -1.57
C MET A 69 3.87 5.08 -2.31
N LEU A 70 2.90 4.49 -1.63
CA LEU A 70 1.59 4.19 -2.20
C LEU A 70 0.88 5.47 -2.64
N ALA A 71 0.86 6.49 -1.78
CA ALA A 71 0.29 7.80 -2.10
C ALA A 71 0.96 8.43 -3.33
N ASN A 72 2.30 8.39 -3.41
CA ASN A 72 3.04 8.89 -4.56
C ASN A 72 2.68 8.15 -5.87
N ILE A 73 2.48 6.84 -5.81
CA ILE A 73 2.09 6.06 -7.00
C ILE A 73 0.66 6.41 -7.42
N VAL A 74 -0.27 6.46 -6.46
CA VAL A 74 -1.70 6.68 -6.74
C VAL A 74 -1.98 8.13 -7.16
N SER A 75 -1.20 9.11 -6.70
CA SER A 75 -1.33 10.52 -7.11
C SER A 75 -1.08 10.75 -8.60
N LEU A 76 -0.46 9.80 -9.29
CA LEU A 76 -0.25 9.85 -10.74
C LEU A 76 -1.47 9.36 -11.54
N THR A 77 -2.52 8.90 -10.87
CA THR A 77 -3.73 8.34 -11.48
C THR A 77 -4.96 9.09 -11.01
N LYS A 78 -6.05 9.02 -11.80
CA LYS A 78 -7.39 9.30 -11.28
C LYS A 78 -7.76 8.19 -10.34
N ASN A 79 -8.31 8.51 -9.16
CA ASN A 79 -8.52 7.48 -8.17
C ASN A 79 -9.88 7.59 -7.45
N ILE A 80 -10.34 6.44 -6.98
CA ILE A 80 -11.46 6.30 -6.06
C ILE A 80 -10.88 5.73 -4.78
N VAL A 81 -10.85 6.53 -3.73
CA VAL A 81 -10.34 6.14 -2.42
C VAL A 81 -11.49 5.70 -1.53
N VAL A 82 -11.42 4.48 -1.03
CA VAL A 82 -12.40 3.94 -0.07
C VAL A 82 -11.76 3.93 1.31
N THR A 83 -12.35 4.65 2.23
CA THR A 83 -11.90 4.75 3.63
C THR A 83 -13.07 4.58 4.61
N GLY A 84 -12.79 4.57 5.90
CA GLY A 84 -13.76 4.45 6.98
C GLY A 84 -13.44 3.28 7.91
N SER A 85 -14.09 3.23 9.06
CA SER A 85 -13.79 2.24 10.09
C SER A 85 -14.09 0.81 9.62
N HIS A 86 -15.27 0.57 9.07
CA HIS A 86 -15.73 -0.76 8.66
C HIS A 86 -16.15 -0.81 7.18
N GLY A 87 -16.03 -1.98 6.56
CA GLY A 87 -16.57 -2.23 5.21
C GLY A 87 -15.71 -1.74 4.06
N LYS A 88 -14.52 -1.18 4.29
CA LYS A 88 -13.56 -0.72 3.25
C LYS A 88 -13.30 -1.81 2.20
N THR A 89 -12.81 -2.96 2.65
CA THR A 89 -12.47 -4.10 1.79
C THR A 89 -13.66 -4.59 0.97
N THR A 90 -14.85 -4.65 1.59
CA THR A 90 -16.09 -5.06 0.91
C THR A 90 -16.47 -4.06 -0.16
N THR A 91 -16.48 -2.78 0.16
CA THR A 91 -16.83 -1.70 -0.79
C THR A 91 -15.84 -1.65 -1.95
N THR A 92 -14.53 -1.74 -1.67
CA THR A 92 -13.50 -1.81 -2.70
C THR A 92 -13.68 -3.04 -3.61
N SER A 93 -14.07 -4.20 -3.03
CA SER A 93 -14.36 -5.42 -3.78
C SER A 93 -15.57 -5.28 -4.69
N LEU A 94 -16.63 -4.63 -4.22
CA LEU A 94 -17.83 -4.36 -5.01
C LEU A 94 -17.52 -3.41 -6.17
N LEU A 95 -16.79 -2.34 -5.92
CA LEU A 95 -16.31 -1.44 -6.98
C LEU A 95 -15.47 -2.20 -8.02
N ALA A 96 -14.52 -3.00 -7.57
CA ALA A 96 -13.70 -3.82 -8.44
C ALA A 96 -14.54 -4.76 -9.32
N ALA A 97 -15.58 -5.39 -8.75
CA ALA A 97 -16.51 -6.25 -9.46
C ALA A 97 -17.34 -5.47 -10.51
N ILE A 98 -17.85 -4.29 -10.16
CA ILE A 98 -18.58 -3.40 -11.09
C ILE A 98 -17.67 -3.00 -12.25
N PHE A 99 -16.49 -2.46 -11.95
CA PHE A 99 -15.56 -1.99 -12.98
C PHE A 99 -15.00 -3.14 -13.84
N SER A 100 -14.93 -4.37 -13.32
CA SER A 100 -14.55 -5.53 -14.12
C SER A 100 -15.49 -5.84 -15.29
N LYS A 101 -16.73 -5.34 -15.21
CA LYS A 101 -17.75 -5.45 -16.27
C LYS A 101 -17.73 -4.28 -17.25
N THR A 102 -16.87 -3.31 -17.03
CA THR A 102 -16.72 -2.13 -17.89
C THR A 102 -15.44 -2.21 -18.72
N LYS A 103 -15.29 -1.29 -19.68
CA LYS A 103 -14.06 -1.15 -20.47
C LYS A 103 -12.96 -0.40 -19.70
N LEU A 104 -13.24 0.07 -18.48
CA LEU A 104 -12.33 0.95 -17.73
C LEU A 104 -11.17 0.20 -17.09
N ASP A 105 -11.08 -1.05 -16.95
CA ASP A 105 -9.97 -1.84 -16.39
C ASP A 105 -9.03 -1.07 -15.44
N PRO A 106 -9.51 -0.61 -14.26
CA PRO A 106 -8.71 0.17 -13.34
C PRO A 106 -7.66 -0.67 -12.62
N THR A 107 -6.59 -0.03 -12.17
CA THR A 107 -5.71 -0.60 -11.15
C THR A 107 -6.49 -0.71 -9.84
N ILE A 108 -6.34 -1.82 -9.13
CA ILE A 108 -7.05 -2.09 -7.88
C ILE A 108 -6.01 -2.37 -6.79
N ILE A 109 -6.11 -1.68 -5.66
CA ILE A 109 -5.25 -1.87 -4.48
C ILE A 109 -6.16 -2.01 -3.26
N ASN A 110 -6.14 -3.18 -2.65
CA ASN A 110 -7.02 -3.52 -1.54
C ASN A 110 -6.20 -3.99 -0.33
N GLY A 111 -6.69 -3.75 0.88
CA GLY A 111 -6.03 -4.18 2.10
C GLY A 111 -6.03 -5.70 2.31
N GLY A 112 -7.04 -6.38 1.79
CA GLY A 112 -7.19 -7.84 1.82
C GLY A 112 -7.11 -8.49 0.43
N VAL A 113 -7.14 -9.82 0.41
CA VAL A 113 -7.19 -10.59 -0.84
C VAL A 113 -8.59 -10.48 -1.44
N LEU A 114 -8.69 -9.98 -2.66
CA LEU A 114 -9.92 -9.98 -3.43
C LEU A 114 -10.14 -11.34 -4.08
N ASN A 115 -11.26 -12.00 -3.77
CA ASN A 115 -11.59 -13.31 -4.35
C ASN A 115 -11.65 -13.26 -5.89
N ALA A 116 -12.14 -12.16 -6.45
CA ALA A 116 -12.29 -11.99 -7.89
C ALA A 116 -10.95 -12.02 -8.67
N ILE A 117 -9.84 -11.64 -8.01
CA ILE A 117 -8.51 -11.56 -8.62
C ILE A 117 -7.48 -12.44 -7.88
N ASN A 118 -7.90 -13.12 -6.82
CA ASN A 118 -7.04 -13.92 -5.93
C ASN A 118 -5.74 -13.20 -5.50
N ASN A 119 -5.80 -11.88 -5.38
CA ASN A 119 -4.69 -11.03 -5.01
C ASN A 119 -5.20 -9.77 -4.28
N SER A 120 -4.33 -9.09 -3.55
CA SER A 120 -4.61 -7.78 -2.95
C SER A 120 -4.40 -6.61 -3.90
N ALA A 121 -3.78 -6.83 -5.05
CA ALA A 121 -3.56 -5.80 -6.05
C ALA A 121 -3.68 -6.38 -7.47
N LYS A 122 -4.21 -5.57 -8.39
CA LYS A 122 -4.27 -5.82 -9.83
C LYS A 122 -3.84 -4.57 -10.57
N LEU A 123 -2.87 -4.68 -11.45
CA LEU A 123 -2.54 -3.60 -12.38
C LEU A 123 -3.57 -3.57 -13.52
N GLY A 124 -4.24 -2.44 -13.68
CA GLY A 124 -5.15 -2.17 -14.78
C GLY A 124 -4.46 -1.50 -15.97
N LYS A 125 -5.22 -1.29 -17.05
CA LYS A 125 -4.74 -0.64 -18.27
C LYS A 125 -5.14 0.83 -18.37
N SER A 126 -6.10 1.27 -17.57
CA SER A 126 -6.55 2.66 -17.56
C SER A 126 -5.74 3.53 -16.61
N ASP A 127 -5.98 4.83 -16.67
CA ASP A 127 -5.45 5.83 -15.76
C ASP A 127 -6.22 5.91 -14.42
N TRP A 128 -7.14 4.97 -14.17
CA TRP A 128 -7.91 4.88 -12.94
C TRP A 128 -7.32 3.90 -11.95
N CYS A 129 -7.41 4.25 -10.67
CA CYS A 129 -7.06 3.40 -9.54
C CYS A 129 -8.22 3.35 -8.54
N ILE A 130 -8.56 2.17 -8.04
CA ILE A 130 -9.44 1.96 -6.90
C ILE A 130 -8.57 1.53 -5.73
N LEU A 131 -8.58 2.32 -4.67
CA LEU A 131 -7.69 2.14 -3.51
C LEU A 131 -8.50 2.00 -2.24
N GLU A 132 -8.25 0.95 -1.47
CA GLU A 132 -8.59 0.90 -0.06
C GLU A 132 -7.51 1.64 0.75
N ALA A 133 -7.91 2.67 1.48
CA ALA A 133 -7.02 3.45 2.33
C ALA A 133 -7.29 3.16 3.81
N ASP A 134 -6.23 2.83 4.53
CA ASP A 134 -6.30 2.49 5.95
C ASP A 134 -6.00 3.74 6.79
N GLU A 135 -6.91 4.04 7.71
CA GLU A 135 -6.79 5.15 8.65
C GLU A 135 -5.92 4.81 9.87
N SER A 136 -5.58 3.54 10.09
CA SER A 136 -4.93 3.08 11.32
C SER A 136 -3.57 3.73 11.62
N ASP A 137 -2.84 4.16 10.59
CA ASP A 137 -1.54 4.83 10.72
C ASP A 137 -1.53 6.25 10.12
N GLY A 138 -2.71 6.77 9.77
CA GLY A 138 -2.86 8.09 9.16
C GLY A 138 -2.28 8.22 7.75
N SER A 139 -1.86 7.14 7.12
CA SER A 139 -1.22 7.19 5.80
C SER A 139 -2.20 7.57 4.68
N PHE A 140 -3.50 7.37 4.89
CA PHE A 140 -4.53 7.67 3.90
C PHE A 140 -4.65 9.16 3.56
N ILE A 141 -4.32 10.06 4.50
CA ILE A 141 -4.37 11.53 4.28
C ILE A 141 -3.36 12.00 3.21
N HIS A 142 -2.36 11.19 2.90
CA HIS A 142 -1.37 11.52 1.88
C HIS A 142 -1.84 11.21 0.45
N VAL A 143 -2.98 10.54 0.29
CA VAL A 143 -3.53 10.19 -1.02
C VAL A 143 -4.54 11.26 -1.47
N PRO A 144 -4.22 12.14 -2.43
CA PRO A 144 -5.19 13.12 -2.94
C PRO A 144 -6.28 12.38 -3.74
N PRO A 145 -7.54 12.35 -3.27
CA PRO A 145 -8.59 11.61 -3.96
C PRO A 145 -9.18 12.41 -5.12
N THR A 146 -9.45 11.72 -6.26
CA THR A 146 -10.37 12.24 -7.28
C THR A 146 -11.82 12.09 -6.81
N TYR A 147 -12.13 10.91 -6.26
CA TYR A 147 -13.36 10.62 -5.55
C TYR A 147 -13.05 9.88 -4.25
N SER A 148 -13.78 10.17 -3.20
CA SER A 148 -13.69 9.46 -1.93
C SER A 148 -15.03 8.83 -1.54
N ILE A 149 -14.96 7.64 -0.97
CA ILE A 149 -16.08 6.95 -0.36
C ILE A 149 -15.72 6.71 1.09
N VAL A 150 -16.44 7.38 2.00
CA VAL A 150 -16.33 7.13 3.43
C VAL A 150 -17.46 6.19 3.81
N THR A 151 -17.13 4.96 4.18
CA THR A 151 -18.15 3.93 4.50
C THR A 151 -18.87 4.23 5.81
N ASN A 152 -18.13 4.59 6.83
CA ASN A 152 -18.59 5.02 8.15
C ASN A 152 -17.40 5.58 8.92
N ILE A 153 -17.71 6.29 10.02
CA ILE A 153 -16.71 6.80 10.96
C ILE A 153 -17.12 6.31 12.34
N ASP A 154 -16.36 5.38 12.89
CA ASP A 154 -16.61 4.80 14.19
C ASP A 154 -15.40 4.99 15.11
N ARG A 155 -15.57 4.69 16.41
CA ARG A 155 -14.56 4.91 17.43
C ARG A 155 -13.49 3.82 17.41
N GLU A 156 -12.67 3.81 16.34
CA GLU A 156 -11.56 2.88 16.17
C GLU A 156 -10.22 3.63 16.09
N HIS A 157 -9.12 2.91 16.25
CA HIS A 157 -7.75 3.44 16.14
C HIS A 157 -7.45 4.64 17.07
N MET A 158 -8.10 4.66 18.24
CA MET A 158 -7.91 5.74 19.22
C MET A 158 -6.51 5.73 19.88
N ASP A 159 -5.70 4.73 19.57
CA ASP A 159 -4.27 4.71 19.91
C ASP A 159 -3.47 5.71 19.04
N TYR A 160 -4.00 6.04 17.87
CA TYR A 160 -3.42 6.99 16.95
C TYR A 160 -4.08 8.37 17.04
N TYR A 161 -5.41 8.42 17.22
CA TYR A 161 -6.19 9.66 17.31
C TYR A 161 -6.54 9.99 18.76
N ASN A 162 -6.29 11.24 19.18
CA ASN A 162 -6.59 11.67 20.55
C ASN A 162 -8.10 11.85 20.80
N SER A 163 -8.87 12.12 19.74
CA SER A 163 -10.32 12.30 19.82
C SER A 163 -11.03 11.95 18.52
N MET A 164 -12.36 11.71 18.62
CA MET A 164 -13.23 11.56 17.44
C MET A 164 -13.24 12.80 16.55
N ASN A 165 -13.01 13.98 17.12
CA ASN A 165 -12.93 15.22 16.34
C ASN A 165 -11.66 15.25 15.50
N ASP A 166 -10.55 14.73 16.00
CA ASP A 166 -9.30 14.64 15.24
C ASP A 166 -9.49 13.72 14.02
N LEU A 167 -10.17 12.57 14.20
CA LEU A 167 -10.48 11.65 13.12
C LEU A 167 -11.44 12.26 12.07
N LYS A 168 -12.41 13.07 12.50
CA LYS A 168 -13.40 13.71 11.59
C LYS A 168 -12.83 14.90 10.82
N ASN A 169 -11.77 15.52 11.31
CA ASN A 169 -11.16 16.69 10.71
C ASN A 169 -10.01 16.36 9.74
N LEU A 170 -9.79 15.09 9.47
CA LEU A 170 -8.83 14.60 8.48
C LEU A 170 -9.48 14.52 7.09
#